data_2a85e175382b03f6954f3601768cc63a
#
_entry.id   2a85e175382b03f6954f3601768cc63a
#
_cell.length_a   1.000
_cell.length_b   1.000
_cell.length_c   1.000
_cell.angle_alpha   90.00
_cell.angle_beta   90.00
_cell.angle_gamma   90.00
#
_symmetry.space_group_name_H-M   'P 1'
#
loop_
_entity.id
_entity.type
_entity.pdbx_description
1 polymer ?
#
loop_
_entity_poly.entity_id
_entity_poly.type
_entity_poly.pdbx_seq_one_letter_code
_entity_poly.pdbx_strand_id
1 'polypeptide(L)'
;MNKEQFINELKKININISVDTLSKLDEYYHILVEENSKYNLTAITEESQVYLKHFYDSLCIVKIIGLNNKHLLDIGTGAGFPGLVLKIVFPDLKVDLMDSTNKKCLFLQKVIEKLKLKDINVINARAEEFAKENREKYDIVTSRAVAPLKHLLEYCIPTLKVNGNFISLKSNINEELKNIDNYYKKLFLTKEEIIKYELPYELSLRTLYKVTKNKVTPLTYPRLYSQIKKKDI
;
A
#
# COMPACT_ATOMS: atom_id res chain seq x y z
N MET A 1 -9.26 -7.88 -17.24
CA MET A 1 -10.41 -6.95 -16.95
C MET A 1 -10.30 -5.75 -17.87
N ASN A 2 -11.26 -5.53 -18.75
CA ASN A 2 -11.29 -4.31 -19.56
C ASN A 2 -11.82 -3.11 -18.77
N LYS A 3 -11.77 -1.88 -19.35
CA LYS A 3 -12.17 -0.65 -18.66
C LYS A 3 -13.64 -0.61 -18.24
N GLU A 4 -14.54 -1.14 -19.05
CA GLU A 4 -15.97 -1.22 -18.72
C GLU A 4 -16.22 -2.17 -17.54
N GLN A 5 -15.60 -3.34 -17.58
CA GLN A 5 -15.63 -4.31 -16.49
C GLN A 5 -15.05 -3.69 -15.21
N PHE A 6 -13.92 -2.97 -15.31
CA PHE A 6 -13.29 -2.28 -14.18
C PHE A 6 -14.26 -1.30 -13.51
N ILE A 7 -14.91 -0.42 -14.29
CA ILE A 7 -15.92 0.52 -13.76
C ILE A 7 -17.07 -0.23 -13.06
N ASN A 8 -17.55 -1.32 -13.66
CA ASN A 8 -18.65 -2.09 -13.10
C ASN A 8 -18.25 -2.79 -11.79
N GLU A 9 -17.03 -3.33 -11.69
CA GLU A 9 -16.53 -3.94 -10.46
C GLU A 9 -16.27 -2.89 -9.36
N LEU A 10 -15.83 -1.68 -9.71
CA LEU A 10 -15.68 -0.58 -8.75
C LEU A 10 -17.01 -0.17 -8.12
N LYS A 11 -18.09 -0.11 -8.90
CA LYS A 11 -19.43 0.18 -8.37
C LYS A 11 -19.88 -0.83 -7.32
N LYS A 12 -19.51 -2.10 -7.46
CA LYS A 12 -19.84 -3.15 -6.47
C LYS A 12 -19.16 -2.94 -5.12
N ILE A 13 -18.06 -2.19 -5.09
CA ILE A 13 -17.34 -1.80 -3.87
C ILE A 13 -17.55 -0.32 -3.52
N ASN A 14 -18.64 0.27 -4.00
CA ASN A 14 -19.05 1.65 -3.76
C ASN A 14 -18.04 2.73 -4.21
N ILE A 15 -17.26 2.44 -5.25
CA ILE A 15 -16.38 3.43 -5.89
C ILE A 15 -17.00 3.87 -7.21
N ASN A 16 -17.27 5.18 -7.33
CA ASN A 16 -17.66 5.80 -8.59
C ASN A 16 -16.50 6.69 -9.07
N ILE A 17 -16.02 6.45 -10.27
CA ILE A 17 -14.94 7.24 -10.87
C ILE A 17 -15.46 8.11 -12.01
N SER A 18 -14.88 9.30 -12.16
CA SER A 18 -15.15 10.21 -13.27
C SER A 18 -14.40 9.78 -14.53
N VAL A 19 -14.78 10.35 -15.67
CA VAL A 19 -14.03 10.18 -16.93
C VAL A 19 -12.59 10.68 -16.77
N ASP A 20 -12.36 11.79 -16.07
CA ASP A 20 -11.01 12.32 -15.78
C ASP A 20 -10.19 11.33 -14.94
N THR A 21 -10.78 10.73 -13.91
CA THR A 21 -10.09 9.71 -13.10
C THR A 21 -9.69 8.49 -13.93
N LEU A 22 -10.60 8.02 -14.80
CA LEU A 22 -10.30 6.90 -15.69
C LEU A 22 -9.19 7.26 -16.68
N SER A 23 -9.22 8.47 -17.23
CA SER A 23 -8.17 8.98 -18.14
C SER A 23 -6.80 9.03 -17.45
N LYS A 24 -6.73 9.46 -16.19
CA LYS A 24 -5.49 9.45 -15.40
C LYS A 24 -4.96 8.05 -15.13
N LEU A 25 -5.84 7.09 -14.84
CA LEU A 25 -5.42 5.68 -14.67
C LEU A 25 -4.88 5.11 -15.99
N ASP A 26 -5.50 5.47 -17.11
CA ASP A 26 -5.06 5.05 -18.43
C ASP A 26 -3.68 5.66 -18.80
N GLU A 27 -3.51 6.95 -18.56
CA GLU A 27 -2.21 7.62 -18.77
C GLU A 27 -1.13 7.01 -17.86
N TYR A 28 -1.46 6.72 -16.60
CA TYR A 28 -0.55 6.01 -15.70
C TYR A 28 -0.15 4.63 -16.24
N TYR A 29 -1.11 3.86 -16.78
CA TYR A 29 -0.82 2.59 -17.43
C TYR A 29 0.17 2.75 -18.58
N HIS A 30 -0.04 3.71 -19.48
CA HIS A 30 0.86 3.95 -20.60
C HIS A 30 2.27 4.34 -20.15
N ILE A 31 2.41 5.22 -19.16
CA ILE A 31 3.71 5.59 -18.58
C ILE A 31 4.37 4.36 -17.92
N LEU A 32 3.60 3.54 -17.21
CA LEU A 32 4.11 2.32 -16.58
C LEU A 32 4.71 1.36 -17.61
N VAL A 33 4.01 1.09 -18.70
CA VAL A 33 4.48 0.18 -19.77
C VAL A 33 5.70 0.75 -20.47
N GLU A 34 5.68 2.04 -20.81
CA GLU A 34 6.83 2.73 -21.45
C GLU A 34 8.09 2.64 -20.58
N GLU A 35 7.97 2.98 -19.27
CA GLU A 35 9.12 3.03 -18.37
C GLU A 35 9.54 1.65 -17.84
N ASN A 36 8.68 0.65 -17.94
CA ASN A 36 8.99 -0.70 -17.47
C ASN A 36 10.18 -1.33 -18.18
N SER A 37 10.36 -1.02 -19.47
CA SER A 37 11.53 -1.48 -20.25
C SER A 37 12.87 -0.97 -19.71
N LYS A 38 12.86 0.19 -19.03
CA LYS A 38 14.05 0.84 -18.46
C LYS A 38 14.32 0.44 -17.01
N TYR A 39 13.25 0.23 -16.23
CA TYR A 39 13.36 0.14 -14.76
C TYR A 39 12.96 -1.21 -14.16
N ASN A 40 12.35 -2.12 -14.93
CA ASN A 40 11.79 -3.38 -14.44
C ASN A 40 10.84 -3.16 -13.24
N LEU A 41 9.82 -2.33 -13.44
CA LEU A 41 8.90 -1.89 -12.41
C LEU A 41 7.92 -2.98 -11.99
N THR A 42 7.46 -3.77 -12.97
CA THR A 42 6.50 -4.85 -12.79
C THR A 42 6.67 -5.94 -13.84
N ALA A 43 6.33 -7.18 -13.50
CA ALA A 43 6.23 -8.28 -14.45
C ALA A 43 4.91 -8.28 -15.25
N ILE A 44 3.92 -7.45 -14.83
CA ILE A 44 2.59 -7.40 -15.43
C ILE A 44 2.47 -6.11 -16.25
N THR A 45 2.40 -6.24 -17.59
CA THR A 45 2.33 -5.12 -18.53
C THR A 45 1.11 -5.18 -19.45
N GLU A 46 0.42 -6.31 -19.50
CA GLU A 46 -0.80 -6.46 -20.28
C GLU A 46 -1.93 -5.64 -19.62
N GLU A 47 -2.63 -4.80 -20.41
CA GLU A 47 -3.58 -3.81 -19.91
C GLU A 47 -4.64 -4.43 -19.01
N SER A 48 -5.27 -5.51 -19.46
CA SER A 48 -6.34 -6.16 -18.70
C SER A 48 -5.87 -6.69 -17.36
N GLN A 49 -4.62 -7.12 -17.28
CA GLN A 49 -3.99 -7.62 -16.06
C GLN A 49 -3.56 -6.49 -15.12
N VAL A 50 -3.10 -5.36 -15.66
CA VAL A 50 -2.77 -4.16 -14.86
C VAL A 50 -4.04 -3.59 -14.23
N TYR A 51 -5.13 -3.47 -15.00
CA TYR A 51 -6.42 -3.03 -14.47
C TYR A 51 -6.97 -3.95 -13.38
N LEU A 52 -6.78 -5.26 -13.51
CA LEU A 52 -7.24 -6.24 -12.52
C LEU A 52 -6.31 -6.32 -11.30
N LYS A 53 -5.04 -6.69 -11.53
CA LYS A 53 -4.09 -7.09 -10.47
C LYS A 53 -3.37 -5.91 -9.81
N HIS A 54 -3.36 -4.75 -10.47
CA HIS A 54 -2.75 -3.56 -9.91
C HIS A 54 -3.80 -2.53 -9.51
N PHE A 55 -4.66 -2.08 -10.42
CA PHE A 55 -5.60 -1.00 -10.11
C PHE A 55 -6.75 -1.48 -9.23
N TYR A 56 -7.52 -2.48 -9.66
CA TYR A 56 -8.65 -2.96 -8.88
C TYR A 56 -8.22 -3.55 -7.53
N ASP A 57 -7.19 -4.39 -7.52
CA ASP A 57 -6.65 -4.98 -6.28
C ASP A 57 -6.22 -3.90 -5.27
N SER A 58 -5.58 -2.82 -5.72
CA SER A 58 -5.22 -1.66 -4.89
C SER A 58 -6.45 -0.96 -4.29
N LEU A 59 -7.53 -0.83 -5.05
CA LEU A 59 -8.76 -0.16 -4.63
C LEU A 59 -9.60 -1.00 -3.68
N CYS A 60 -9.39 -2.31 -3.63
CA CYS A 60 -10.06 -3.19 -2.67
C CYS A 60 -9.81 -2.84 -1.20
N ILE A 61 -8.81 -2.01 -0.90
CA ILE A 61 -8.55 -1.52 0.47
C ILE A 61 -9.78 -0.82 1.09
N VAL A 62 -10.68 -0.25 0.28
CA VAL A 62 -11.92 0.38 0.76
C VAL A 62 -12.88 -0.59 1.43
N LYS A 63 -12.72 -1.90 1.20
CA LYS A 63 -13.51 -2.94 1.87
C LYS A 63 -13.25 -3.00 3.38
N ILE A 64 -12.12 -2.49 3.86
CA ILE A 64 -11.67 -2.62 5.24
C ILE A 64 -11.45 -1.27 5.94
N ILE A 65 -11.36 -0.15 5.18
CA ILE A 65 -11.15 1.18 5.76
C ILE A 65 -11.68 2.30 4.86
N GLY A 66 -12.19 3.37 5.50
CA GLY A 66 -12.49 4.64 4.82
C GLY A 66 -11.23 5.50 4.65
N LEU A 67 -11.12 6.19 3.51
CA LEU A 67 -9.93 6.95 3.10
C LEU A 67 -10.10 8.48 3.19
N ASN A 68 -11.31 8.98 3.48
CA ASN A 68 -11.61 10.41 3.44
C ASN A 68 -10.75 11.22 4.41
N ASN A 69 -10.12 12.28 3.92
CA ASN A 69 -9.30 13.22 4.70
C ASN A 69 -8.21 12.53 5.54
N LYS A 70 -7.61 11.44 5.05
CA LYS A 70 -6.55 10.71 5.72
C LYS A 70 -5.18 11.04 5.13
N HIS A 71 -4.15 10.87 5.96
CA HIS A 71 -2.75 10.86 5.52
C HIS A 71 -2.25 9.41 5.47
N LEU A 72 -1.94 8.93 4.29
CA LEU A 72 -1.53 7.55 4.02
C LEU A 72 -0.05 7.49 3.67
N LEU A 73 0.66 6.53 4.26
CA LEU A 73 2.00 6.13 3.84
C LEU A 73 1.94 4.76 3.17
N ASP A 74 2.49 4.65 1.96
CA ASP A 74 2.65 3.39 1.25
C ASP A 74 4.12 2.95 1.30
N ILE A 75 4.42 1.94 2.11
CA ILE A 75 5.79 1.45 2.34
C ILE A 75 6.15 0.36 1.34
N GLY A 76 7.23 0.60 0.58
CA GLY A 76 7.66 -0.28 -0.50
C GLY A 76 6.70 -0.25 -1.68
N THR A 77 6.24 0.94 -2.02
CA THR A 77 5.21 1.19 -3.02
C THR A 77 5.54 0.65 -4.43
N GLY A 78 6.81 0.42 -4.73
CA GLY A 78 7.24 -0.09 -6.01
C GLY A 78 6.90 0.83 -7.16
N ALA A 79 6.10 0.34 -8.09
CA ALA A 79 5.56 1.15 -9.18
C ALA A 79 4.35 2.00 -8.76
N GLY A 80 4.05 2.17 -7.46
CA GLY A 80 2.97 3.01 -6.97
C GLY A 80 1.72 2.24 -6.50
N PHE A 81 1.88 1.00 -6.10
CA PHE A 81 0.76 0.13 -5.71
C PHE A 81 0.80 -0.24 -4.22
N PRO A 82 -0.23 0.11 -3.43
CA PRO A 82 -1.52 0.68 -3.84
C PRO A 82 -1.55 2.22 -3.87
N GLY A 83 -0.60 2.94 -3.27
CA GLY A 83 -0.71 4.34 -2.88
C GLY A 83 -1.02 5.31 -4.01
N LEU A 84 -0.37 5.18 -5.18
CA LEU A 84 -0.60 6.07 -6.32
C LEU A 84 -1.98 5.86 -6.95
N VAL A 85 -2.44 4.61 -7.04
CA VAL A 85 -3.80 4.29 -7.53
C VAL A 85 -4.85 4.89 -6.59
N LEU A 86 -4.65 4.75 -5.27
CA LEU A 86 -5.53 5.35 -4.26
C LEU A 86 -5.58 6.86 -4.40
N LYS A 87 -4.44 7.52 -4.63
CA LYS A 87 -4.39 8.97 -4.83
C LYS A 87 -5.14 9.44 -6.08
N ILE A 88 -5.02 8.71 -7.19
CA ILE A 88 -5.71 9.04 -8.43
C ILE A 88 -7.23 8.97 -8.25
N VAL A 89 -7.72 7.95 -7.53
CA VAL A 89 -9.16 7.71 -7.33
C VAL A 89 -9.74 8.54 -6.17
N PHE A 90 -8.94 8.83 -5.15
CA PHE A 90 -9.32 9.62 -3.97
C PHE A 90 -8.44 10.88 -3.86
N PRO A 91 -8.77 11.95 -4.61
CA PRO A 91 -7.89 13.13 -4.71
C PRO A 91 -7.69 13.89 -3.39
N ASP A 92 -8.60 13.76 -2.43
CA ASP A 92 -8.49 14.38 -1.10
C ASP A 92 -7.58 13.60 -0.13
N LEU A 93 -7.18 12.38 -0.49
CA LEU A 93 -6.22 11.59 0.27
C LEU A 93 -4.82 12.23 0.19
N LYS A 94 -4.16 12.49 1.32
CA LYS A 94 -2.73 12.84 1.34
C LYS A 94 -1.92 11.56 1.30
N VAL A 95 -0.94 11.47 0.40
CA VAL A 95 -0.18 10.23 0.19
C VAL A 95 1.32 10.49 0.20
N ASP A 96 2.04 9.70 0.98
CA ASP A 96 3.48 9.57 0.88
C ASP A 96 3.82 8.17 0.32
N LEU A 97 4.50 8.14 -0.82
CA LEU A 97 4.95 6.92 -1.50
C LEU A 97 6.41 6.68 -1.13
N MET A 98 6.72 5.57 -0.49
CA MET A 98 8.09 5.27 -0.07
C MET A 98 8.62 4.00 -0.73
N ASP A 99 9.82 4.10 -1.32
CA ASP A 99 10.60 2.94 -1.78
C ASP A 99 12.10 3.19 -1.55
N SER A 100 12.85 2.14 -1.28
CA SER A 100 14.31 2.23 -1.11
C SER A 100 15.08 2.30 -2.43
N THR A 101 14.41 2.07 -3.55
CA THR A 101 15.00 2.00 -4.88
C THR A 101 14.84 3.33 -5.61
N ASN A 102 15.92 4.08 -5.80
CA ASN A 102 15.89 5.40 -6.44
C ASN A 102 15.23 5.40 -7.83
N LYS A 103 15.46 4.39 -8.66
CA LYS A 103 14.84 4.27 -9.99
C LYS A 103 13.31 4.25 -9.93
N LYS A 104 12.73 3.58 -8.92
CA LYS A 104 11.28 3.56 -8.72
C LYS A 104 10.77 4.91 -8.25
N CYS A 105 11.51 5.59 -7.39
CA CYS A 105 11.16 6.95 -6.95
C CYS A 105 11.15 7.95 -8.10
N LEU A 106 12.12 7.89 -9.01
CA LEU A 106 12.15 8.72 -10.23
C LEU A 106 10.95 8.45 -11.14
N PHE A 107 10.59 7.17 -11.31
CA PHE A 107 9.38 6.81 -12.06
C PHE A 107 8.12 7.41 -11.42
N LEU A 108 7.96 7.27 -10.11
CA LEU A 108 6.80 7.82 -9.38
C LEU A 108 6.71 9.35 -9.53
N GLN A 109 7.83 10.05 -9.42
CA GLN A 109 7.90 11.50 -9.64
C GLN A 109 7.43 11.87 -11.06
N LYS A 110 7.91 11.15 -12.09
CA LYS A 110 7.47 11.35 -13.49
C LYS A 110 5.95 11.20 -13.62
N VAL A 111 5.34 10.16 -13.02
CA VAL A 111 3.88 9.95 -13.08
C VAL A 111 3.13 11.08 -12.37
N ILE A 112 3.57 11.46 -11.16
CA ILE A 112 2.96 12.55 -10.38
C ILE A 112 2.95 13.87 -11.16
N GLU A 113 4.07 14.22 -11.79
CA GLU A 113 4.20 15.43 -12.60
C GLU A 113 3.30 15.39 -13.84
N LYS A 114 3.31 14.28 -14.57
CA LYS A 114 2.48 14.09 -15.78
C LYS A 114 1.00 14.20 -15.47
N LEU A 115 0.55 13.53 -14.42
CA LEU A 115 -0.87 13.53 -13.99
C LEU A 115 -1.25 14.78 -13.18
N LYS A 116 -0.29 15.68 -12.89
CA LYS A 116 -0.47 16.91 -12.10
C LYS A 116 -1.14 16.63 -10.73
N LEU A 117 -0.72 15.55 -10.07
CA LEU A 117 -1.28 15.17 -8.77
C LEU A 117 -0.76 16.11 -7.68
N LYS A 118 -1.65 16.47 -6.74
CA LYS A 118 -1.32 17.34 -5.59
C LYS A 118 -1.37 16.50 -4.30
N ASP A 119 -0.79 17.02 -3.21
CA ASP A 119 -0.78 16.36 -1.89
C ASP A 119 -0.28 14.89 -1.94
N ILE A 120 0.75 14.67 -2.72
CA ILE A 120 1.45 13.39 -2.84
C ILE A 120 2.95 13.63 -2.92
N ASN A 121 3.73 12.88 -2.13
CA ASN A 121 5.18 12.97 -2.10
C ASN A 121 5.82 11.61 -2.39
N VAL A 122 7.07 11.63 -2.87
CA VAL A 122 7.89 10.44 -3.04
C VAL A 122 9.07 10.51 -2.09
N ILE A 123 9.28 9.44 -1.34
CA ILE A 123 10.33 9.32 -0.32
C ILE A 123 11.26 8.18 -0.70
N ASN A 124 12.53 8.50 -0.95
CA ASN A 124 13.55 7.48 -1.18
C ASN A 124 14.27 7.18 0.14
N ALA A 125 13.84 6.14 0.85
CA ALA A 125 14.39 5.76 2.14
C ALA A 125 14.21 4.26 2.43
N ARG A 126 14.99 3.75 3.37
CA ARG A 126 14.74 2.44 3.98
C ARG A 126 13.68 2.57 5.06
N ALA A 127 12.76 1.59 5.12
CA ALA A 127 11.59 1.64 6.01
C ALA A 127 11.97 1.74 7.50
N GLU A 128 12.95 0.98 7.93
CA GLU A 128 13.43 0.97 9.32
C GLU A 128 14.12 2.27 9.75
N GLU A 129 14.78 2.95 8.81
CA GLU A 129 15.42 4.26 9.06
C GLU A 129 14.35 5.35 9.10
N PHE A 130 13.50 5.40 8.09
CA PHE A 130 12.41 6.35 8.00
C PHE A 130 11.48 6.30 9.22
N ALA A 131 11.13 5.10 9.69
CA ALA A 131 10.23 4.93 10.81
C ALA A 131 10.77 5.45 12.15
N LYS A 132 12.09 5.53 12.33
CA LYS A 132 12.70 6.12 13.52
C LYS A 132 12.46 7.63 13.61
N GLU A 133 12.54 8.32 12.48
CA GLU A 133 12.46 9.78 12.38
C GLU A 133 11.04 10.29 12.15
N ASN A 134 10.14 9.44 11.63
CA ASN A 134 8.79 9.81 11.20
C ASN A 134 7.70 9.08 12.00
N ARG A 135 7.79 9.20 13.31
CA ARG A 135 6.86 8.54 14.24
C ARG A 135 5.53 9.29 14.33
N GLU A 136 4.45 8.53 14.56
CA GLU A 136 3.10 9.06 14.87
C GLU A 136 2.55 10.07 13.82
N LYS A 137 2.90 9.89 12.56
CA LYS A 137 2.57 10.85 11.49
C LYS A 137 1.31 10.49 10.69
N TYR A 138 1.07 9.20 10.47
CA TYR A 138 0.12 8.73 9.48
C TYR A 138 -1.14 8.17 10.12
N ASP A 139 -2.28 8.42 9.46
CA ASP A 139 -3.57 7.82 9.84
C ASP A 139 -3.66 6.38 9.34
N ILE A 140 -3.08 6.12 8.17
CA ILE A 140 -3.04 4.81 7.53
C ILE A 140 -1.61 4.54 7.03
N VAL A 141 -1.11 3.34 7.28
CA VAL A 141 0.10 2.83 6.64
C VAL A 141 -0.26 1.56 5.89
N THR A 142 0.14 1.47 4.64
CA THR A 142 -0.10 0.29 3.82
C THR A 142 1.18 -0.28 3.24
N SER A 143 1.14 -1.56 2.89
CA SER A 143 2.22 -2.22 2.17
C SER A 143 1.68 -3.40 1.39
N ARG A 144 2.21 -3.62 0.17
CA ARG A 144 1.86 -4.75 -0.71
C ARG A 144 3.11 -5.51 -1.14
N ALA A 145 3.18 -6.81 -0.82
CA ALA A 145 4.20 -7.74 -1.30
C ALA A 145 5.68 -7.34 -1.06
N VAL A 146 5.97 -6.65 0.06
CA VAL A 146 7.32 -6.10 0.34
C VAL A 146 8.15 -7.03 1.22
N ALA A 147 7.56 -7.53 2.31
CA ALA A 147 8.27 -8.31 3.32
C ALA A 147 7.29 -9.20 4.10
N PRO A 148 7.80 -10.16 4.90
CA PRO A 148 6.99 -10.90 5.86
C PRO A 148 6.25 -9.95 6.82
N LEU A 149 5.02 -10.33 7.23
CA LEU A 149 4.15 -9.52 8.08
C LEU A 149 4.85 -9.02 9.35
N LYS A 150 5.61 -9.87 10.02
CA LYS A 150 6.36 -9.53 11.23
C LYS A 150 7.32 -8.36 11.03
N HIS A 151 8.03 -8.34 9.91
CA HIS A 151 8.91 -7.23 9.55
C HIS A 151 8.12 -5.97 9.26
N LEU A 152 7.01 -6.10 8.50
CA LEU A 152 6.13 -4.97 8.19
C LEU A 152 5.56 -4.32 9.45
N LEU A 153 5.15 -5.11 10.45
CA LEU A 153 4.68 -4.55 11.71
C LEU A 153 5.75 -3.68 12.39
N GLU A 154 7.01 -4.13 12.43
CA GLU A 154 8.08 -3.31 13.00
C GLU A 154 8.37 -2.02 12.21
N TYR A 155 8.25 -2.04 10.87
CA TYR A 155 8.50 -0.86 10.05
C TYR A 155 7.33 0.13 10.07
N CYS A 156 6.12 -0.39 10.02
CA CYS A 156 4.92 0.41 9.78
C CYS A 156 4.34 1.02 11.06
N ILE A 157 4.27 0.22 12.14
CA ILE A 157 3.55 0.63 13.36
C ILE A 157 4.13 1.88 14.02
N PRO A 158 5.47 2.09 14.11
CA PRO A 158 6.00 3.32 14.68
C PRO A 158 5.56 4.60 13.97
N THR A 159 5.32 4.54 12.65
CA THR A 159 4.93 5.71 11.85
C THR A 159 3.44 6.08 11.99
N LEU A 160 2.60 5.14 12.46
CA LEU A 160 1.18 5.36 12.69
C LEU A 160 0.93 6.25 13.90
N LYS A 161 -0.05 7.14 13.79
CA LYS A 161 -0.70 7.78 14.95
C LYS A 161 -1.32 6.74 15.86
N VAL A 162 -1.54 7.08 17.13
CA VAL A 162 -2.44 6.29 17.99
C VAL A 162 -3.84 6.29 17.36
N ASN A 163 -4.51 5.16 17.34
CA ASN A 163 -5.74 4.84 16.60
C ASN A 163 -5.58 4.82 15.07
N GLY A 164 -4.37 4.95 14.55
CA GLY A 164 -4.07 4.72 13.13
C GLY A 164 -4.08 3.23 12.77
N ASN A 165 -4.20 2.92 11.49
CA ASN A 165 -4.38 1.58 10.98
C ASN A 165 -3.24 1.16 10.05
N PHE A 166 -2.67 -0.01 10.27
CA PHE A 166 -1.82 -0.68 9.30
C PHE A 166 -2.64 -1.65 8.46
N ILE A 167 -2.48 -1.62 7.15
CA ILE A 167 -3.19 -2.49 6.21
C ILE A 167 -2.18 -3.14 5.27
N SER A 168 -2.16 -4.47 5.25
CA SER A 168 -1.34 -5.23 4.32
C SER A 168 -2.19 -5.97 3.30
N LEU A 169 -1.81 -5.85 2.02
CA LEU A 169 -2.42 -6.58 0.92
C LEU A 169 -1.56 -7.82 0.62
N LYS A 170 -2.15 -9.00 0.77
CA LYS A 170 -1.49 -10.30 0.64
C LYS A 170 -2.31 -11.25 -0.22
N SER A 171 -1.66 -12.25 -0.83
CA SER A 171 -2.38 -13.38 -1.45
C SER A 171 -2.82 -14.38 -0.39
N ASN A 172 -1.91 -14.73 0.55
CA ASN A 172 -2.19 -15.60 1.69
C ASN A 172 -1.42 -15.08 2.90
N ILE A 173 -2.05 -15.13 4.08
CA ILE A 173 -1.47 -14.64 5.32
C ILE A 173 -1.40 -15.71 6.43
N ASN A 174 -2.01 -16.88 6.23
CA ASN A 174 -2.22 -17.85 7.32
C ASN A 174 -0.90 -18.27 8.01
N GLU A 175 0.16 -18.50 7.24
CA GLU A 175 1.47 -18.87 7.80
C GLU A 175 2.14 -17.69 8.51
N GLU A 176 1.93 -16.46 8.00
CA GLU A 176 2.53 -15.25 8.56
C GLU A 176 1.90 -14.84 9.90
N LEU A 177 0.68 -15.31 10.20
CA LEU A 177 0.00 -15.08 11.48
C LEU A 177 0.50 -16.00 12.61
N LYS A 178 1.24 -17.04 12.30
CA LYS A 178 1.83 -17.90 13.31
C LYS A 178 2.83 -17.14 14.17
N ASN A 179 2.68 -17.25 15.51
CA ASN A 179 3.56 -16.62 16.50
C ASN A 179 3.63 -15.08 16.40
N ILE A 180 2.49 -14.42 16.05
CA ILE A 180 2.42 -12.96 15.92
C ILE A 180 2.04 -12.26 17.23
N ASP A 181 1.57 -12.99 18.25
CA ASP A 181 1.05 -12.44 19.51
C ASP A 181 2.02 -11.52 20.24
N ASN A 182 3.32 -11.83 20.18
CA ASN A 182 4.35 -10.98 20.77
C ASN A 182 4.41 -9.59 20.10
N TYR A 183 4.18 -9.54 18.79
CA TYR A 183 4.12 -8.29 18.04
C TYR A 183 2.92 -7.46 18.48
N TYR A 184 1.74 -8.07 18.66
CA TYR A 184 0.57 -7.37 19.18
C TYR A 184 0.83 -6.76 20.56
N LYS A 185 1.42 -7.53 21.48
CA LYS A 185 1.72 -7.07 22.85
C LYS A 185 2.76 -5.95 22.84
N LYS A 186 3.88 -6.14 22.15
CA LYS A 186 5.03 -5.22 22.22
C LYS A 186 4.85 -3.95 21.39
N LEU A 187 4.05 -4.00 20.32
CA LEU A 187 3.74 -2.85 19.48
C LEU A 187 2.40 -2.20 19.83
N PHE A 188 1.68 -2.72 20.85
CA PHE A 188 0.39 -2.23 21.31
C PHE A 188 -0.69 -2.22 20.23
N LEU A 189 -0.90 -3.38 19.59
CA LEU A 189 -1.89 -3.55 18.53
C LEU A 189 -3.19 -4.16 19.07
N THR A 190 -4.31 -3.82 18.44
CA THR A 190 -5.58 -4.53 18.62
C THR A 190 -5.58 -5.87 17.89
N LYS A 191 -6.63 -6.66 18.14
CA LYS A 191 -6.93 -7.84 17.34
C LYS A 191 -7.06 -7.45 15.87
N GLU A 192 -6.55 -8.31 15.00
CA GLU A 192 -6.64 -8.13 13.54
C GLU A 192 -8.06 -8.25 13.01
N GLU A 193 -8.29 -7.55 11.92
CA GLU A 193 -9.43 -7.73 11.02
C GLU A 193 -8.90 -8.25 9.67
N ILE A 194 -9.48 -9.35 9.19
CA ILE A 194 -9.05 -10.03 7.98
C ILE A 194 -10.24 -10.17 7.04
N ILE A 195 -10.10 -9.61 5.83
CA ILE A 195 -11.07 -9.78 4.75
C ILE A 195 -10.42 -10.58 3.63
N LYS A 196 -10.99 -11.73 3.30
CA LYS A 196 -10.63 -12.52 2.12
C LYS A 196 -11.59 -12.21 0.99
N TYR A 197 -11.06 -12.03 -0.21
CA TYR A 197 -11.85 -11.79 -1.43
C TYR A 197 -11.15 -12.41 -2.62
N GLU A 198 -11.91 -12.63 -3.68
CA GLU A 198 -11.40 -13.12 -4.95
C GLU A 198 -11.33 -11.97 -5.95
N LEU A 199 -10.26 -11.93 -6.75
CA LEU A 199 -10.22 -11.03 -7.89
C LEU A 199 -11.23 -11.51 -8.94
N PRO A 200 -12.09 -10.64 -9.46
CA PRO A 200 -13.06 -11.01 -10.47
C PRO A 200 -12.34 -11.54 -11.73
N TYR A 201 -13.01 -12.46 -12.43
CA TYR A 201 -12.55 -13.09 -13.68
C TYR A 201 -11.39 -14.11 -13.55
N GLU A 202 -10.55 -14.02 -12.53
CA GLU A 202 -9.46 -14.99 -12.31
C GLU A 202 -9.67 -15.86 -11.07
N LEU A 203 -10.58 -15.47 -10.17
CA LEU A 203 -10.87 -16.15 -8.91
C LEU A 203 -9.63 -16.35 -8.02
N SER A 204 -8.60 -15.52 -8.22
CA SER A 204 -7.40 -15.58 -7.39
C SER A 204 -7.66 -14.93 -6.03
N LEU A 205 -7.41 -15.71 -4.97
CA LEU A 205 -7.65 -15.28 -3.59
C LEU A 205 -6.72 -14.12 -3.20
N ARG A 206 -7.30 -13.15 -2.49
CA ARG A 206 -6.61 -12.00 -1.88
C ARG A 206 -7.03 -11.84 -0.43
N THR A 207 -6.17 -11.23 0.33
CA THR A 207 -6.39 -10.98 1.76
C THR A 207 -6.00 -9.55 2.10
N LEU A 208 -6.93 -8.83 2.72
CA LEU A 208 -6.65 -7.60 3.44
C LEU A 208 -6.50 -7.93 4.91
N TYR A 209 -5.39 -7.51 5.48
CA TYR A 209 -5.10 -7.64 6.89
C TYR A 209 -5.00 -6.24 7.49
N LYS A 210 -5.75 -5.99 8.57
CA LYS A 210 -5.74 -4.70 9.27
C LYS A 210 -5.50 -4.89 10.75
N VAL A 211 -4.65 -4.04 11.32
CA VAL A 211 -4.51 -3.85 12.78
C VAL A 211 -4.53 -2.37 13.11
N THR A 212 -5.01 -2.03 14.31
CA THR A 212 -5.05 -0.67 14.83
C THR A 212 -4.03 -0.53 15.95
N LYS A 213 -3.31 0.59 15.95
CA LYS A 213 -2.35 0.96 16.98
C LYS A 213 -3.07 1.59 18.18
N ASN A 214 -2.88 1.04 19.39
CA ASN A 214 -3.58 1.51 20.61
C ASN A 214 -2.81 2.52 21.45
N LYS A 215 -1.47 2.45 21.40
CA LYS A 215 -0.57 3.29 22.21
C LYS A 215 0.67 3.67 21.40
N VAL A 216 1.39 4.66 21.87
CA VAL A 216 2.68 5.06 21.32
C VAL A 216 3.63 3.87 21.34
N THR A 217 4.23 3.57 20.18
CA THR A 217 5.16 2.45 20.04
C THR A 217 6.46 2.74 20.82
N PRO A 218 7.01 1.79 21.61
CA PRO A 218 8.26 1.99 22.32
C PRO A 218 9.40 2.41 21.39
N LEU A 219 10.31 3.27 21.90
CA LEU A 219 11.44 3.80 21.12
C LEU A 219 12.45 2.72 20.69
N THR A 220 12.39 1.54 21.28
CA THR A 220 13.18 0.37 20.88
C THR A 220 12.77 -0.18 19.51
N TYR A 221 11.61 0.23 18.97
CA TYR A 221 11.12 -0.19 17.66
C TYR A 221 11.05 0.99 16.68
N PRO A 222 11.37 0.78 15.39
CA PRO A 222 11.89 -0.47 14.83
C PRO A 222 13.31 -0.77 15.32
N ARG A 223 13.63 -2.03 15.47
CA ARG A 223 15.00 -2.49 15.68
C ARG A 223 15.85 -2.26 14.42
N LEU A 224 17.15 -2.47 14.51
CA LEU A 224 18.02 -2.48 13.34
C LEU A 224 17.61 -3.61 12.38
N TYR A 225 17.71 -3.39 11.08
CA TYR A 225 17.36 -4.36 10.04
C TYR A 225 18.03 -5.73 10.26
N SER A 226 19.31 -5.74 10.66
CA SER A 226 20.04 -6.96 10.96
C SER A 226 19.45 -7.77 12.13
N GLN A 227 18.85 -7.10 13.10
CA GLN A 227 18.18 -7.73 14.25
C GLN A 227 16.81 -8.27 13.85
N ILE A 228 16.04 -7.52 13.07
CA ILE A 228 14.72 -7.92 12.56
C ILE A 228 14.83 -9.20 11.75
N LYS A 229 15.86 -9.30 10.89
CA LYS A 229 16.10 -10.51 10.08
C LYS A 229 16.50 -11.75 10.87
N LYS A 230 17.17 -11.55 12.01
CA LYS A 230 17.74 -12.66 12.77
C LYS A 230 16.79 -13.26 13.79
N LYS A 231 15.89 -12.49 14.36
CA LYS A 231 15.07 -12.94 15.49
C LYS A 231 13.74 -12.16 15.57
N ASP A 232 12.67 -12.88 15.81
CA ASP A 232 11.37 -12.33 16.19
C ASP A 232 11.45 -11.51 17.50
N ILE A 233 10.49 -10.60 17.73
CA ILE A 233 10.42 -9.78 18.96
C ILE A 233 9.76 -10.51 20.12
#